data_70479aaf608afbf4502ba2fed1705a21
#
_entry.id   70479aaf608afbf4502ba2fed1705a21
#
_cell.length_a   1.000
_cell.length_b   1.000
_cell.length_c   1.000
_cell.angle_alpha   90.00
_cell.angle_beta   90.00
_cell.angle_gamma   90.00
#
_symmetry.space_group_name_H-M   'P 1'
#
loop_
_entity.id
_entity.type
_entity.pdbx_description
1 polymer ?
#
loop_
_entity_poly.entity_id
_entity_poly.type
_entity_poly.pdbx_seq_one_letter_code
_entity_poly.pdbx_strand_id
1 'polypeptide(L)'
;MAVQNTHRSYIGIAKETTKGTAVATPTAYIPVIANTVKPQDIYTPLFDEGLRGSLVKNYNYIQGRIHSTFDFGGAVFADTILYPLAGVLGEDVVSGSAPYVHTLALKNSATAAADAQPAAYTILDFYGANVRTWTGHQFHDFSLKWNADGLLEYDAKSTGWQSATASTPTPSFTTVLPTAVWTGTVSVAGSTISNSTTGNIDMKRPVTPIYGISNVQTPYSVFVGALEVTGKATFLMENDTQLTNYLTNTQPALVFNWTQGTGATQTQIQATMTKGAYTLAVIERSKDFVEVIVDFNAQGNLTDAGVAGYSPIKWVVKNAVTTSVA
;
A
#
# COMPACT_ATOMS: atom_id res chain seq x y z
N MET A 1 23.53 -28.21 10.12
CA MET A 1 22.45 -27.20 9.92
C MET A 1 22.41 -26.86 8.44
N ALA A 2 21.23 -26.87 7.82
CA ALA A 2 21.09 -26.46 6.42
C ALA A 2 20.81 -24.96 6.36
N VAL A 3 21.55 -24.23 5.51
CA VAL A 3 21.30 -22.84 5.21
C VAL A 3 19.97 -22.76 4.43
N GLN A 4 19.09 -21.81 4.80
CA GLN A 4 17.80 -21.66 4.15
C GLN A 4 17.93 -20.89 2.85
N ASN A 5 17.15 -21.29 1.84
CA ASN A 5 17.13 -20.65 0.53
C ASN A 5 16.02 -19.59 0.51
N THR A 6 16.36 -18.35 0.20
CA THR A 6 15.43 -17.21 0.15
C THR A 6 14.26 -17.42 -0.82
N HIS A 7 14.48 -18.10 -1.95
CA HIS A 7 13.41 -18.37 -2.92
C HIS A 7 12.36 -19.39 -2.45
N ARG A 8 12.56 -20.03 -1.30
CA ARG A 8 11.57 -20.87 -0.65
C ARG A 8 10.70 -20.10 0.36
N SER A 9 11.01 -18.84 0.60
CA SER A 9 10.23 -17.97 1.49
C SER A 9 8.96 -17.49 0.81
N TYR A 10 7.92 -17.23 1.62
CA TYR A 10 6.66 -16.68 1.12
C TYR A 10 5.94 -15.89 2.22
N ILE A 11 5.08 -14.97 1.79
CA ILE A 11 4.25 -14.15 2.67
C ILE A 11 2.79 -14.57 2.49
N GLY A 12 2.10 -14.74 3.62
CA GLY A 12 0.65 -14.87 3.68
C GLY A 12 0.02 -13.67 4.37
N ILE A 13 -1.21 -13.33 3.99
CA ILE A 13 -1.96 -12.23 4.60
C ILE A 13 -3.40 -12.63 4.86
N ALA A 14 -3.96 -12.14 5.96
CA ALA A 14 -5.38 -12.25 6.26
C ALA A 14 -5.87 -11.02 7.02
N LYS A 15 -7.09 -10.58 6.73
CA LYS A 15 -7.78 -9.56 7.50
C LYS A 15 -8.14 -10.10 8.88
N GLU A 16 -7.92 -9.31 9.91
CA GLU A 16 -8.31 -9.65 11.28
C GLU A 16 -9.77 -9.28 11.56
N THR A 17 -10.49 -10.17 12.19
CA THR A 17 -11.86 -9.89 12.70
C THR A 17 -11.79 -9.05 13.95
N THR A 18 -10.83 -9.34 14.82
CA THR A 18 -10.53 -8.57 16.03
C THR A 18 -9.08 -8.13 15.96
N LYS A 19 -8.85 -6.81 16.00
CA LYS A 19 -7.51 -6.22 15.91
C LYS A 19 -6.56 -6.82 16.94
N GLY A 20 -5.41 -7.30 16.46
CA GLY A 20 -4.39 -7.94 17.29
C GLY A 20 -4.61 -9.42 17.57
N THR A 21 -5.68 -10.00 17.06
CA THR A 21 -5.91 -11.46 17.16
C THR A 21 -5.45 -12.12 15.86
N ALA A 22 -4.45 -12.99 15.98
CA ALA A 22 -3.85 -13.67 14.83
C ALA A 22 -4.88 -14.52 14.08
N VAL A 23 -4.89 -14.40 12.76
CA VAL A 23 -5.59 -15.33 11.87
C VAL A 23 -4.61 -16.46 11.53
N ALA A 24 -4.96 -17.68 11.93
CA ALA A 24 -4.06 -18.84 11.83
C ALA A 24 -3.76 -19.25 10.37
N THR A 25 -4.74 -19.08 9.48
CA THR A 25 -4.60 -19.44 8.06
C THR A 25 -4.71 -18.19 7.20
N PRO A 26 -3.66 -17.83 6.43
CA PRO A 26 -3.72 -16.72 5.49
C PRO A 26 -4.86 -16.88 4.48
N THR A 27 -5.51 -15.79 4.15
CA THR A 27 -6.56 -15.75 3.11
C THR A 27 -5.94 -15.68 1.71
N ALA A 28 -4.76 -15.04 1.61
CA ALA A 28 -4.01 -14.95 0.37
C ALA A 28 -2.51 -15.07 0.62
N TYR A 29 -1.79 -15.53 -0.41
CA TYR A 29 -0.32 -15.57 -0.44
C TYR A 29 0.17 -14.60 -1.52
N ILE A 30 0.91 -13.59 -1.08
CA ILE A 30 1.30 -12.47 -1.94
C ILE A 30 2.66 -12.77 -2.56
N PRO A 31 2.80 -12.81 -3.90
CA PRO A 31 4.09 -12.88 -4.55
C PRO A 31 4.86 -11.57 -4.33
N VAL A 32 6.05 -11.66 -3.75
CA VAL A 32 6.89 -10.52 -3.40
C VAL A 32 8.30 -10.71 -3.92
N ILE A 33 9.04 -9.62 -4.09
CA ILE A 33 10.47 -9.66 -4.39
C ILE A 33 11.24 -9.79 -3.08
N ALA A 34 12.10 -10.78 -2.98
CA ALA A 34 12.76 -11.16 -1.73
C ALA A 34 13.49 -10.02 -1.00
N ASN A 35 14.16 -9.13 -1.74
CA ASN A 35 14.90 -8.01 -1.14
C ASN A 35 14.00 -6.85 -0.65
N THR A 36 12.71 -6.88 -0.96
CA THR A 36 11.73 -5.87 -0.48
C THR A 36 11.12 -6.26 0.86
N VAL A 37 11.19 -7.55 1.23
CA VAL A 37 10.61 -8.07 2.48
C VAL A 37 11.50 -7.70 3.66
N LYS A 38 11.00 -6.83 4.54
CA LYS A 38 11.74 -6.29 5.68
C LYS A 38 10.89 -6.29 6.95
N PRO A 39 10.70 -7.48 7.56
CA PRO A 39 10.07 -7.58 8.87
C PRO A 39 11.03 -7.11 9.95
N GLN A 40 10.54 -6.30 10.91
CA GLN A 40 11.36 -5.86 12.03
C GLN A 40 10.51 -5.68 13.29
N ASP A 41 10.91 -6.34 14.39
CA ASP A 41 10.43 -6.01 15.73
C ASP A 41 11.31 -4.91 16.31
N ILE A 42 10.71 -3.82 16.77
CA ILE A 42 11.38 -2.62 17.28
C ILE A 42 10.99 -2.43 18.74
N TYR A 43 11.96 -2.36 19.63
CA TYR A 43 11.76 -2.02 21.02
C TYR A 43 12.65 -0.89 21.48
N THR A 44 12.17 -0.13 22.45
CA THR A 44 12.90 0.98 23.06
C THR A 44 13.69 0.47 24.26
N PRO A 45 15.03 0.50 24.26
CA PRO A 45 15.81 0.16 25.44
C PRO A 45 15.67 1.28 26.48
N LEU A 46 15.50 0.90 27.76
CA LEU A 46 15.51 1.79 28.92
C LEU A 46 16.79 1.52 29.70
N PHE A 47 17.71 2.49 29.70
CA PHE A 47 19.01 2.36 30.34
C PHE A 47 18.99 2.88 31.78
N ASP A 48 19.68 2.17 32.65
CA ASP A 48 20.01 2.64 34.01
C ASP A 48 21.33 3.42 33.95
N GLU A 49 21.21 4.74 34.06
CA GLU A 49 22.33 5.69 34.03
C GLU A 49 22.64 6.30 35.43
N GLY A 50 22.17 5.64 36.51
CA GLY A 50 22.36 6.14 37.89
C GLY A 50 23.83 6.25 38.28
N LEU A 51 24.23 7.35 38.89
CA LEU A 51 25.61 7.58 39.35
C LEU A 51 26.03 6.59 40.44
N ARG A 52 27.10 5.83 40.21
CA ARG A 52 27.62 4.79 41.12
C ARG A 52 29.11 4.90 41.38
N GLY A 53 29.66 6.11 41.28
CA GLY A 53 31.08 6.35 41.58
C GLY A 53 32.04 5.74 40.53
N SER A 54 31.60 5.50 39.32
CA SER A 54 32.37 4.95 38.21
C SER A 54 32.21 5.82 36.97
N LEU A 55 33.15 5.72 36.03
CA LEU A 55 33.08 6.40 34.74
C LEU A 55 32.21 5.64 33.70
N VAL A 56 31.55 4.58 34.13
CA VAL A 56 30.58 3.82 33.28
C VAL A 56 29.28 4.61 33.21
N LYS A 57 28.76 4.83 31.97
CA LYS A 57 27.50 5.53 31.75
C LYS A 57 26.27 4.65 32.02
N ASN A 58 26.26 3.42 31.49
CA ASN A 58 25.11 2.53 31.52
C ASN A 58 25.43 1.31 32.40
N TYR A 59 24.68 1.08 33.45
CA TYR A 59 24.88 -0.06 34.36
C TYR A 59 23.99 -1.24 34.06
N ASN A 60 22.80 -0.99 33.50
CA ASN A 60 21.85 -2.02 33.16
C ASN A 60 20.86 -1.49 32.11
N TYR A 61 20.08 -2.38 31.48
CA TYR A 61 18.98 -1.96 30.63
C TYR A 61 17.77 -2.86 30.82
N ILE A 62 16.58 -2.30 30.58
CA ILE A 62 15.32 -3.00 30.57
C ILE A 62 14.70 -2.80 29.19
N GLN A 63 14.15 -3.86 28.62
CA GLN A 63 13.39 -3.79 27.39
C GLN A 63 12.08 -3.02 27.63
N GLY A 64 11.89 -1.93 26.94
CA GLY A 64 10.71 -1.08 27.04
C GLY A 64 9.60 -1.50 26.06
N ARG A 65 8.91 -0.52 25.51
CA ARG A 65 7.81 -0.71 24.56
C ARG A 65 8.28 -1.38 23.28
N ILE A 66 7.42 -2.20 22.69
CA ILE A 66 7.71 -2.93 21.45
C ILE A 66 6.57 -2.78 20.46
N HIS A 67 6.92 -2.61 19.19
CA HIS A 67 6.04 -2.68 18.03
C HIS A 67 6.82 -3.31 16.88
N SER A 68 6.16 -3.55 15.76
CA SER A 68 6.84 -4.05 14.58
C SER A 68 6.49 -3.24 13.33
N THR A 69 7.38 -3.31 12.36
CA THR A 69 7.15 -2.86 10.99
C THR A 69 7.29 -4.03 10.02
N PHE A 70 6.54 -3.99 8.95
CA PHE A 70 6.62 -4.99 7.89
C PHE A 70 6.48 -4.31 6.55
N ASP A 71 7.59 -4.27 5.80
CA ASP A 71 7.65 -3.70 4.46
C ASP A 71 7.76 -4.82 3.44
N PHE A 72 7.07 -4.71 2.31
CA PHE A 72 7.18 -5.63 1.19
C PHE A 72 6.73 -4.98 -0.11
N GLY A 73 7.12 -5.57 -1.23
CA GLY A 73 6.75 -5.08 -2.54
C GLY A 73 7.04 -6.12 -3.64
N GLY A 74 6.62 -5.81 -4.84
CA GLY A 74 6.81 -6.69 -5.99
C GLY A 74 5.97 -6.29 -7.19
N ALA A 75 5.83 -7.21 -8.13
CA ALA A 75 4.92 -7.03 -9.25
C ALA A 75 3.46 -7.06 -8.79
N VAL A 76 2.62 -6.30 -9.48
CA VAL A 76 1.19 -6.18 -9.14
C VAL A 76 0.41 -7.34 -9.75
N PHE A 77 -0.31 -8.06 -8.89
CA PHE A 77 -1.30 -9.09 -9.27
C PHE A 77 -2.68 -8.59 -8.83
N ALA A 78 -3.66 -8.63 -9.72
CA ALA A 78 -4.95 -8.00 -9.49
C ALA A 78 -5.76 -8.61 -8.32
N ASP A 79 -5.50 -9.84 -7.93
CA ASP A 79 -6.15 -10.51 -6.80
C ASP A 79 -5.50 -10.20 -5.45
N THR A 80 -4.18 -9.99 -5.40
CA THR A 80 -3.45 -9.78 -4.15
C THR A 80 -3.20 -8.32 -3.80
N ILE A 81 -3.18 -7.43 -4.79
CA ILE A 81 -2.98 -5.98 -4.58
C ILE A 81 -4.12 -5.34 -3.75
N LEU A 82 -5.26 -5.99 -3.68
CA LEU A 82 -6.40 -5.55 -2.89
C LEU A 82 -6.04 -5.34 -1.42
N TYR A 83 -5.22 -6.23 -0.82
CA TYR A 83 -4.90 -6.18 0.60
C TYR A 83 -4.15 -4.91 1.02
N PRO A 84 -3.01 -4.53 0.41
CA PRO A 84 -2.35 -3.28 0.76
C PRO A 84 -3.17 -2.04 0.38
N LEU A 85 -3.91 -2.05 -0.74
CA LEU A 85 -4.78 -0.94 -1.12
C LEU A 85 -5.92 -0.73 -0.11
N ALA A 86 -6.65 -1.79 0.22
CA ALA A 86 -7.72 -1.75 1.23
C ALA A 86 -7.16 -1.40 2.62
N GLY A 87 -5.96 -1.91 2.93
CA GLY A 87 -5.30 -1.62 4.20
C GLY A 87 -4.94 -0.15 4.39
N VAL A 88 -4.58 0.58 3.33
CA VAL A 88 -4.34 2.03 3.40
C VAL A 88 -5.63 2.83 3.35
N LEU A 89 -6.56 2.47 2.46
CA LEU A 89 -7.78 3.23 2.21
C LEU A 89 -8.90 2.90 3.21
N GLY A 90 -9.03 1.65 3.61
CA GLY A 90 -9.97 1.18 4.62
C GLY A 90 -11.37 0.86 4.11
N GLU A 91 -11.68 1.08 2.84
CA GLU A 91 -12.96 0.72 2.24
C GLU A 91 -12.77 -0.11 0.98
N ASP A 92 -13.54 -1.18 0.84
CA ASP A 92 -13.59 -2.05 -0.34
C ASP A 92 -15.03 -2.52 -0.54
N VAL A 93 -15.68 -1.98 -1.55
CA VAL A 93 -17.05 -2.33 -1.95
C VAL A 93 -16.99 -3.27 -3.14
N VAL A 94 -17.51 -4.47 -2.96
CA VAL A 94 -17.54 -5.51 -4.01
C VAL A 94 -18.88 -5.51 -4.72
N SER A 95 -18.87 -5.56 -6.05
CA SER A 95 -20.08 -5.59 -6.88
C SER A 95 -19.92 -6.43 -8.14
N GLY A 96 -21.02 -6.74 -8.77
CA GLY A 96 -21.07 -7.48 -10.06
C GLY A 96 -20.98 -8.99 -9.91
N SER A 97 -20.61 -9.63 -11.00
CA SER A 97 -20.32 -11.06 -11.13
C SER A 97 -19.01 -11.22 -11.88
N ALA A 98 -18.43 -12.41 -11.89
CA ALA A 98 -17.06 -12.62 -12.42
C ALA A 98 -16.81 -11.96 -13.80
N PRO A 99 -15.81 -11.06 -13.91
CA PRO A 99 -14.92 -10.61 -12.85
C PRO A 99 -15.62 -9.65 -11.88
N TYR A 100 -15.41 -9.86 -10.58
CA TYR A 100 -15.94 -8.97 -9.54
C TYR A 100 -15.22 -7.63 -9.57
N VAL A 101 -15.97 -6.58 -9.25
CA VAL A 101 -15.46 -5.20 -9.21
C VAL A 101 -15.30 -4.78 -7.76
N HIS A 102 -14.06 -4.55 -7.36
CA HIS A 102 -13.70 -3.95 -6.08
C HIS A 102 -13.52 -2.46 -6.25
N THR A 103 -14.29 -1.67 -5.52
CA THR A 103 -14.15 -0.21 -5.47
C THR A 103 -13.56 0.16 -4.12
N LEU A 104 -12.32 0.68 -4.14
CA LEU A 104 -11.59 1.05 -2.94
C LEU A 104 -11.47 2.58 -2.88
N ALA A 105 -11.84 3.14 -1.74
CA ALA A 105 -11.76 4.57 -1.45
C ALA A 105 -11.38 4.80 0.00
N LEU A 106 -11.08 6.05 0.36
CA LEU A 106 -10.80 6.39 1.74
C LEU A 106 -12.04 6.16 2.61
N LYS A 107 -11.91 5.30 3.60
CA LYS A 107 -12.95 5.08 4.60
C LYS A 107 -13.17 6.34 5.42
N ASN A 108 -14.36 6.88 5.32
CA ASN A 108 -14.82 7.99 6.15
C ASN A 108 -16.01 7.52 6.97
N SER A 109 -16.12 8.03 8.18
CA SER A 109 -17.28 7.76 9.01
C SER A 109 -18.36 8.80 8.75
N ALA A 110 -19.59 8.34 8.49
CA ALA A 110 -20.76 9.21 8.42
C ALA A 110 -21.18 9.75 9.79
N THR A 111 -20.70 9.14 10.87
CA THR A 111 -20.99 9.55 12.26
C THR A 111 -19.68 9.66 13.05
N ALA A 112 -19.61 10.63 13.94
CA ALA A 112 -18.41 10.85 14.77
C ALA A 112 -18.04 9.66 15.68
N ALA A 113 -19.00 8.78 15.98
CA ALA A 113 -18.79 7.61 16.82
C ALA A 113 -18.25 6.38 16.04
N ALA A 114 -18.34 6.39 14.72
CA ALA A 114 -17.89 5.26 13.93
C ALA A 114 -16.39 5.33 13.66
N ASP A 115 -15.74 4.19 13.75
CA ASP A 115 -14.31 4.06 13.51
C ASP A 115 -13.99 4.20 12.01
N ALA A 116 -13.25 5.25 11.66
CA ALA A 116 -12.72 5.48 10.30
C ALA A 116 -11.33 4.84 10.09
N GLN A 117 -10.83 4.05 11.04
CA GLN A 117 -9.56 3.35 10.88
C GLN A 117 -9.69 2.20 9.87
N PRO A 118 -8.66 1.94 9.07
CA PRO A 118 -8.62 0.78 8.20
C PRO A 118 -8.59 -0.52 9.03
N ALA A 119 -8.92 -1.63 8.38
CA ALA A 119 -8.81 -2.95 8.97
C ALA A 119 -7.35 -3.26 9.36
N ALA A 120 -7.19 -4.10 10.37
CA ALA A 120 -5.90 -4.67 10.72
C ALA A 120 -5.71 -6.03 10.01
N TYR A 121 -4.45 -6.38 9.79
CA TYR A 121 -4.08 -7.61 9.11
C TYR A 121 -3.10 -8.42 9.93
N THR A 122 -3.24 -9.74 9.84
CA THR A 122 -2.19 -10.69 10.21
C THR A 122 -1.32 -10.93 8.99
N ILE A 123 -0.02 -10.69 9.11
CA ILE A 123 0.97 -11.01 8.09
C ILE A 123 1.77 -12.21 8.58
N LEU A 124 1.90 -13.22 7.73
CA LEU A 124 2.67 -14.43 7.99
C LEU A 124 3.88 -14.43 7.08
N ASP A 125 5.06 -14.66 7.65
CA ASP A 125 6.31 -14.82 6.93
C ASP A 125 6.91 -16.21 7.19
N PHE A 126 7.06 -16.97 6.13
CA PHE A 126 7.81 -18.23 6.12
C PHE A 126 9.18 -17.97 5.50
N TYR A 127 10.23 -18.07 6.30
CA TYR A 127 11.60 -17.81 5.87
C TYR A 127 12.45 -19.08 5.76
N GLY A 128 11.82 -20.18 5.41
CA GLY A 128 12.49 -21.43 5.04
C GLY A 128 12.48 -22.51 6.13
N ALA A 129 12.77 -22.19 7.39
CA ALA A 129 12.78 -23.14 8.50
C ALA A 129 11.62 -22.94 9.48
N ASN A 130 11.21 -21.71 9.67
CA ASN A 130 10.22 -21.31 10.65
C ASN A 130 9.22 -20.33 10.04
N VAL A 131 8.12 -20.15 10.77
CA VAL A 131 7.07 -19.19 10.47
C VAL A 131 6.94 -18.22 11.62
N ARG A 132 6.82 -16.95 11.31
CA ARG A 132 6.39 -15.93 12.25
C ARG A 132 5.13 -15.22 11.73
N THR A 133 4.29 -14.81 12.66
CA THR A 133 3.12 -13.98 12.37
C THR A 133 3.28 -12.63 13.05
N TRP A 134 2.89 -11.60 12.33
CA TRP A 134 2.76 -10.23 12.80
C TRP A 134 1.28 -9.88 12.81
N THR A 135 0.76 -9.47 13.96
CA THR A 135 -0.66 -9.17 14.15
C THR A 135 -0.92 -7.67 14.27
N GLY A 136 -2.16 -7.27 14.09
CA GLY A 136 -2.58 -5.88 14.24
C GLY A 136 -1.92 -4.93 13.25
N HIS A 137 -1.37 -5.44 12.15
CA HIS A 137 -0.72 -4.61 11.15
C HIS A 137 -1.73 -3.74 10.44
N GLN A 138 -1.46 -2.44 10.43
CA GLN A 138 -2.17 -1.45 9.64
C GLN A 138 -1.23 -0.88 8.59
N PHE A 139 -1.67 -0.93 7.34
CA PHE A 139 -0.94 -0.33 6.23
C PHE A 139 -1.05 1.18 6.32
N HIS A 140 0.06 1.85 6.05
CA HIS A 140 0.13 3.32 6.09
C HIS A 140 0.79 3.94 4.86
N ASP A 141 1.68 3.21 4.20
CA ASP A 141 2.30 3.66 2.95
C ASP A 141 2.05 2.62 1.86
N PHE A 142 1.70 3.12 0.68
CA PHE A 142 1.60 2.34 -0.54
C PHE A 142 2.11 3.19 -1.70
N SER A 143 3.00 2.63 -2.51
CA SER A 143 3.53 3.25 -3.72
C SER A 143 3.31 2.32 -4.90
N LEU A 144 2.64 2.81 -5.94
CA LEU A 144 2.55 2.14 -7.23
C LEU A 144 3.51 2.79 -8.19
N LYS A 145 4.26 1.99 -8.97
CA LYS A 145 5.27 2.46 -9.92
C LYS A 145 5.10 1.79 -11.26
N TRP A 146 5.31 2.55 -12.32
CA TRP A 146 5.29 2.01 -13.68
C TRP A 146 6.40 2.58 -14.54
N ASN A 147 6.87 1.73 -15.45
CA ASN A 147 7.73 2.08 -16.56
C ASN A 147 7.20 1.36 -17.80
N ALA A 148 7.07 2.05 -18.92
CA ALA A 148 6.46 1.53 -20.15
C ALA A 148 6.97 0.15 -20.57
N ASP A 149 8.25 -0.15 -20.32
CA ASP A 149 8.90 -1.41 -20.68
C ASP A 149 8.82 -2.52 -19.62
N GLY A 150 8.11 -2.29 -18.51
CA GLY A 150 8.16 -3.17 -17.35
C GLY A 150 6.82 -3.76 -16.93
N LEU A 151 6.87 -4.41 -15.78
CA LEU A 151 5.69 -4.77 -15.00
C LEU A 151 5.26 -3.59 -14.13
N LEU A 152 3.99 -3.55 -13.80
CA LEU A 152 3.49 -2.67 -12.75
C LEU A 152 4.02 -3.19 -11.42
N GLU A 153 4.63 -2.31 -10.63
CA GLU A 153 5.27 -2.66 -9.36
C GLU A 153 4.68 -1.85 -8.21
N TYR A 154 4.75 -2.40 -7.01
CA TYR A 154 4.31 -1.71 -5.81
C TYR A 154 5.25 -1.94 -4.64
N ASP A 155 5.22 -1.02 -3.68
CA ASP A 155 5.77 -1.14 -2.35
C ASP A 155 4.67 -0.82 -1.33
N ALA A 156 4.62 -1.59 -0.24
CA ALA A 156 3.68 -1.40 0.86
C ALA A 156 4.40 -1.46 2.20
N LYS A 157 3.97 -0.62 3.15
CA LYS A 157 4.51 -0.60 4.51
C LYS A 157 3.39 -0.66 5.53
N SER A 158 3.63 -1.41 6.59
CA SER A 158 2.69 -1.58 7.68
C SER A 158 3.37 -1.55 9.04
N THR A 159 2.62 -1.18 10.06
CA THR A 159 3.05 -1.16 11.46
C THR A 159 2.03 -1.90 12.31
N GLY A 160 2.50 -2.71 13.25
CA GLY A 160 1.65 -3.56 14.06
C GLY A 160 2.28 -3.98 15.39
N TRP A 161 1.76 -5.05 15.96
CA TRP A 161 2.28 -5.66 17.18
C TRP A 161 3.48 -6.54 16.91
N GLN A 162 4.20 -6.87 17.96
CA GLN A 162 5.33 -7.79 17.95
C GLN A 162 4.99 -9.12 17.28
N SER A 163 5.98 -9.69 16.59
CA SER A 163 5.85 -11.01 15.96
C SER A 163 5.77 -12.15 16.98
N ALA A 164 5.10 -13.21 16.58
CA ALA A 164 5.02 -14.47 17.32
C ALA A 164 5.35 -15.66 16.41
N THR A 165 5.80 -16.77 17.00
CA THR A 165 5.98 -18.04 16.27
C THR A 165 4.61 -18.61 15.86
N ALA A 166 4.55 -19.23 14.70
CA ALA A 166 3.33 -19.85 14.20
C ALA A 166 3.61 -21.20 13.51
N SER A 167 2.55 -21.96 13.28
CA SER A 167 2.61 -23.18 12.49
C SER A 167 2.73 -22.84 10.99
N THR A 168 3.41 -23.73 10.26
CA THR A 168 3.56 -23.57 8.80
C THR A 168 2.27 -23.97 8.09
N PRO A 169 1.59 -23.03 7.41
CA PRO A 169 0.43 -23.36 6.60
C PRO A 169 0.88 -23.94 5.24
N THR A 170 -0.05 -24.60 4.55
CA THR A 170 0.14 -24.99 3.16
C THR A 170 -0.16 -23.79 2.26
N PRO A 171 0.80 -23.24 1.50
CA PRO A 171 0.57 -22.08 0.66
C PRO A 171 -0.27 -22.41 -0.58
N SER A 172 -1.11 -21.47 -0.99
CA SER A 172 -1.83 -21.48 -2.26
C SER A 172 -1.58 -20.16 -2.97
N PHE A 173 -0.72 -20.17 -3.98
CA PHE A 173 -0.33 -18.95 -4.69
C PHE A 173 -1.32 -18.59 -5.79
N THR A 174 -1.35 -17.30 -6.14
CA THR A 174 -2.12 -16.80 -7.27
C THR A 174 -1.71 -17.46 -8.58
N THR A 175 -2.68 -17.70 -9.44
CA THR A 175 -2.49 -18.12 -10.85
C THR A 175 -2.71 -16.97 -11.83
N VAL A 176 -3.08 -15.79 -11.33
CA VAL A 176 -3.23 -14.58 -12.13
C VAL A 176 -1.84 -14.13 -12.59
N LEU A 177 -1.74 -13.65 -13.82
CA LEU A 177 -0.50 -13.09 -14.33
C LEU A 177 -0.22 -11.69 -13.74
N PRO A 178 1.05 -11.31 -13.55
CA PRO A 178 1.39 -9.96 -13.15
C PRO A 178 0.97 -8.95 -14.21
N THR A 179 0.63 -7.75 -13.78
CA THR A 179 0.14 -6.70 -14.67
C THR A 179 1.30 -6.08 -15.46
N ALA A 180 1.22 -6.15 -16.79
CA ALA A 180 2.18 -5.52 -17.68
C ALA A 180 1.82 -4.05 -17.93
N VAL A 181 2.78 -3.13 -17.86
CA VAL A 181 2.52 -1.70 -18.00
C VAL A 181 2.00 -1.33 -19.38
N TRP A 182 2.45 -1.99 -20.45
CA TRP A 182 2.02 -1.72 -21.83
C TRP A 182 0.50 -1.93 -22.07
N THR A 183 -0.18 -2.67 -21.18
CA THR A 183 -1.65 -2.83 -21.24
C THR A 183 -2.41 -1.62 -20.71
N GLY A 184 -1.66 -0.60 -20.26
CA GLY A 184 -2.18 0.59 -19.62
C GLY A 184 -2.73 1.62 -20.58
N THR A 185 -3.65 2.42 -20.05
CA THR A 185 -4.13 3.65 -20.65
C THR A 185 -4.09 4.76 -19.61
N VAL A 186 -3.65 5.93 -20.04
CA VAL A 186 -3.63 7.14 -19.20
C VAL A 186 -4.60 8.14 -19.77
N SER A 187 -5.40 8.78 -18.90
CA SER A 187 -6.31 9.84 -19.31
C SER A 187 -6.07 11.08 -18.44
N VAL A 188 -6.02 12.23 -19.09
CA VAL A 188 -5.92 13.55 -18.45
C VAL A 188 -7.10 14.40 -18.91
N ALA A 189 -7.85 14.95 -17.97
CA ALA A 189 -9.05 15.73 -18.22
C ALA A 189 -10.08 15.03 -19.14
N GLY A 190 -10.20 13.71 -19.02
CA GLY A 190 -11.11 12.88 -19.82
C GLY A 190 -10.59 12.49 -21.21
N SER A 191 -9.46 13.01 -21.65
CA SER A 191 -8.83 12.66 -22.93
C SER A 191 -7.76 11.58 -22.72
N THR A 192 -7.88 10.45 -23.43
CA THR A 192 -6.84 9.42 -23.42
C THR A 192 -5.59 9.93 -24.10
N ILE A 193 -4.44 9.71 -23.47
CA ILE A 193 -3.13 10.10 -23.97
C ILE A 193 -2.24 8.87 -24.10
N SER A 194 -1.38 8.82 -25.09
CA SER A 194 -0.51 7.69 -25.41
C SER A 194 0.98 7.98 -25.13
N ASN A 195 1.29 9.16 -24.63
CA ASN A 195 2.66 9.65 -24.47
C ASN A 195 3.18 9.59 -23.03
N SER A 196 2.52 8.87 -22.10
CA SER A 196 3.03 8.62 -20.75
C SER A 196 4.05 7.48 -20.75
N THR A 197 5.22 7.70 -20.17
CA THR A 197 6.33 6.74 -20.16
C THR A 197 6.57 6.12 -18.79
N THR A 198 6.68 6.93 -17.77
CA THR A 198 6.98 6.48 -16.40
C THR A 198 6.18 7.27 -15.38
N GLY A 199 6.04 6.74 -14.19
CA GLY A 199 5.47 7.47 -13.07
C GLY A 199 5.27 6.63 -11.82
N ASN A 200 4.71 7.28 -10.81
CA ASN A 200 4.32 6.65 -9.55
C ASN A 200 3.10 7.34 -8.95
N ILE A 201 2.40 6.62 -8.10
CA ILE A 201 1.36 7.13 -7.20
C ILE A 201 1.75 6.69 -5.80
N ASP A 202 1.91 7.64 -4.90
CA ASP A 202 2.25 7.41 -3.51
C ASP A 202 1.05 7.78 -2.62
N MET A 203 0.59 6.85 -1.82
CA MET A 203 -0.40 7.04 -0.77
C MET A 203 0.30 6.95 0.58
N LYS A 204 0.23 7.98 1.39
CA LYS A 204 0.92 8.04 2.69
C LYS A 204 -0.02 8.51 3.79
N ARG A 205 0.10 7.87 4.94
CA ARG A 205 -0.62 8.21 6.17
C ARG A 205 0.35 8.20 7.35
N PRO A 206 0.38 9.20 8.23
CA PRO A 206 1.16 9.12 9.45
C PRO A 206 0.65 7.98 10.33
N VAL A 207 1.56 7.19 10.88
CA VAL A 207 1.24 6.07 11.76
C VAL A 207 1.82 6.30 13.15
N THR A 208 1.05 6.00 14.18
CA THR A 208 1.46 6.16 15.57
C THR A 208 1.04 4.95 16.42
N PRO A 209 1.97 4.12 16.89
CA PRO A 209 1.69 3.12 17.91
C PRO A 209 1.35 3.82 19.23
N ILE A 210 0.14 3.59 19.75
CA ILE A 210 -0.35 4.16 21.00
C ILE A 210 -0.15 3.14 22.12
N TYR A 211 0.47 3.55 23.21
CA TYR A 211 0.75 2.69 24.36
C TYR A 211 -0.02 3.14 25.60
N GLY A 212 -0.53 2.18 26.37
CA GLY A 212 -1.11 2.41 27.68
C GLY A 212 -0.21 1.95 28.82
N ILE A 213 -0.56 2.28 30.06
CA ILE A 213 0.00 1.67 31.27
C ILE A 213 -0.84 0.44 31.59
N SER A 214 -0.45 -0.73 31.12
CA SER A 214 -1.28 -1.93 31.13
C SER A 214 -0.51 -3.24 31.37
N ASN A 215 0.69 -3.16 31.92
CA ASN A 215 1.57 -4.32 32.18
C ASN A 215 1.86 -5.17 30.93
N VAL A 216 1.75 -4.57 29.73
CA VAL A 216 2.14 -5.16 28.44
C VAL A 216 3.02 -4.17 27.67
N GLN A 217 3.97 -4.71 26.92
CA GLN A 217 4.91 -3.91 26.12
C GLN A 217 4.35 -3.55 24.75
N THR A 218 3.37 -4.32 24.26
CA THR A 218 2.76 -4.11 22.94
C THR A 218 1.85 -2.88 22.90
N PRO A 219 1.66 -2.26 21.73
CA PRO A 219 0.75 -1.13 21.59
C PRO A 219 -0.68 -1.50 22.01
N TYR A 220 -1.37 -0.59 22.67
CA TYR A 220 -2.82 -0.67 22.87
C TYR A 220 -3.56 -0.60 21.54
N SER A 221 -3.09 0.28 20.65
CA SER A 221 -3.60 0.42 19.29
C SER A 221 -2.52 1.00 18.39
N VAL A 222 -2.64 0.75 17.09
CA VAL A 222 -1.90 1.49 16.05
C VAL A 222 -2.91 2.42 15.40
N PHE A 223 -2.62 3.72 15.40
CA PHE A 223 -3.46 4.74 14.79
C PHE A 223 -2.87 5.20 13.46
N VAL A 224 -3.71 5.28 12.44
CA VAL A 224 -3.34 5.75 11.10
C VAL A 224 -4.06 7.06 10.83
N GLY A 225 -3.29 8.11 10.52
CA GLY A 225 -3.78 9.47 10.36
C GLY A 225 -4.38 9.78 8.99
N ALA A 226 -4.39 11.05 8.62
CA ALA A 226 -4.94 11.52 7.35
C ALA A 226 -4.16 10.98 6.14
N LEU A 227 -4.87 10.75 5.03
CA LEU A 227 -4.29 10.28 3.78
C LEU A 227 -3.80 11.48 2.96
N GLU A 228 -2.56 11.37 2.47
CA GLU A 228 -1.99 12.20 1.42
C GLU A 228 -1.72 11.33 0.20
N VAL A 229 -2.08 11.83 -0.99
CA VAL A 229 -1.84 11.15 -2.27
C VAL A 229 -1.06 12.07 -3.17
N THR A 230 0.15 11.67 -3.49
CA THR A 230 1.06 12.38 -4.39
C THR A 230 1.48 11.46 -5.52
N GLY A 231 2.04 12.02 -6.56
CA GLY A 231 2.61 11.19 -7.62
C GLY A 231 3.39 12.02 -8.62
N LYS A 232 4.00 11.29 -9.52
CA LYS A 232 4.79 11.82 -10.61
C LYS A 232 4.43 11.11 -11.89
N ALA A 233 4.33 11.84 -12.97
CA ALA A 233 4.13 11.27 -14.29
C ALA A 233 5.05 11.97 -15.31
N THR A 234 5.66 11.19 -16.19
CA THR A 234 6.49 11.68 -17.28
C THR A 234 5.76 11.45 -18.60
N PHE A 235 5.67 12.50 -19.39
CA PHE A 235 5.02 12.49 -20.70
C PHE A 235 6.02 12.92 -21.79
N LEU A 236 5.97 12.27 -22.94
CA LEU A 236 6.61 12.81 -24.14
C LEU A 236 5.91 14.13 -24.52
N MET A 237 6.68 15.17 -24.78
CA MET A 237 6.11 16.49 -25.02
C MET A 237 5.64 16.63 -26.47
N GLU A 238 4.34 16.47 -26.69
CA GLU A 238 3.70 16.70 -27.98
C GLU A 238 3.13 18.12 -28.10
N ASN A 239 2.80 18.73 -26.95
CA ASN A 239 2.25 20.08 -26.84
C ASN A 239 2.43 20.64 -25.44
N ASP A 240 1.98 21.87 -25.19
CA ASP A 240 2.14 22.58 -23.91
C ASP A 240 1.01 22.30 -22.89
N THR A 241 0.12 21.36 -23.16
CA THR A 241 -1.09 21.15 -22.33
C THR A 241 -0.74 20.90 -20.86
N GLN A 242 0.24 20.05 -20.57
CA GLN A 242 0.60 19.72 -19.18
C GLN A 242 1.27 20.92 -18.47
N LEU A 243 2.09 21.68 -19.18
CA LEU A 243 2.68 22.91 -18.65
C LEU A 243 1.62 23.99 -18.43
N THR A 244 0.67 24.12 -19.34
CA THR A 244 -0.46 25.06 -19.22
C THR A 244 -1.34 24.69 -18.02
N ASN A 245 -1.65 23.42 -17.81
CA ASN A 245 -2.41 22.95 -16.63
C ASN A 245 -1.73 23.36 -15.32
N TYR A 246 -0.41 23.26 -15.26
CA TYR A 246 0.36 23.71 -14.12
C TYR A 246 0.30 25.23 -13.93
N LEU A 247 0.58 26.01 -14.98
CA LEU A 247 0.63 27.48 -14.91
C LEU A 247 -0.72 28.12 -14.61
N THR A 248 -1.81 27.51 -15.05
CA THR A 248 -3.18 28.00 -14.83
C THR A 248 -3.85 27.43 -13.61
N ASN A 249 -3.14 26.53 -12.85
CA ASN A 249 -3.69 25.78 -11.72
C ASN A 249 -4.99 25.03 -12.10
N THR A 250 -5.06 24.53 -13.31
CA THR A 250 -6.10 23.59 -13.71
C THR A 250 -5.85 22.27 -12.97
N GLN A 251 -6.83 21.75 -12.25
CA GLN A 251 -6.73 20.48 -11.53
C GLN A 251 -7.39 19.37 -12.36
N PRO A 252 -6.70 18.83 -13.40
CA PRO A 252 -7.32 17.87 -14.28
C PRO A 252 -7.63 16.55 -13.57
N ALA A 253 -8.66 15.86 -14.03
CA ALA A 253 -8.86 14.48 -13.66
C ALA A 253 -7.75 13.61 -14.26
N LEU A 254 -7.10 12.80 -13.41
CA LEU A 254 -6.06 11.85 -13.79
C LEU A 254 -6.61 10.43 -13.63
N VAL A 255 -6.54 9.63 -14.68
CA VAL A 255 -6.94 8.23 -14.66
C VAL A 255 -5.82 7.38 -15.22
N PHE A 256 -5.34 6.44 -14.43
CA PHE A 256 -4.36 5.42 -14.82
C PHE A 256 -5.06 4.07 -14.76
N ASN A 257 -5.12 3.35 -15.87
CA ASN A 257 -5.87 2.12 -15.98
C ASN A 257 -5.07 1.06 -16.73
N TRP A 258 -4.92 -0.12 -16.15
CA TRP A 258 -4.30 -1.30 -16.74
C TRP A 258 -5.32 -2.42 -16.79
N THR A 259 -5.51 -2.98 -17.98
CA THR A 259 -6.51 -4.04 -18.21
C THR A 259 -5.89 -5.19 -18.98
N GLN A 260 -6.04 -6.41 -18.46
CA GLN A 260 -5.55 -7.64 -19.09
C GLN A 260 -6.67 -8.67 -19.22
N GLY A 261 -6.62 -9.46 -20.28
CA GLY A 261 -7.63 -10.49 -20.56
C GLY A 261 -8.98 -9.92 -20.99
N THR A 262 -9.96 -10.79 -21.12
CA THR A 262 -11.32 -10.46 -21.56
C THR A 262 -12.35 -11.37 -20.85
N GLY A 263 -13.61 -10.93 -20.83
CA GLY A 263 -14.71 -11.72 -20.25
C GLY A 263 -14.55 -11.99 -18.75
N ALA A 264 -14.88 -13.18 -18.29
CA ALA A 264 -14.87 -13.56 -16.88
C ALA A 264 -13.48 -13.63 -16.24
N THR A 265 -12.42 -13.70 -17.05
CA THR A 265 -11.03 -13.73 -16.59
C THR A 265 -10.33 -12.39 -16.72
N GLN A 266 -11.05 -11.34 -17.11
CA GLN A 266 -10.48 -9.99 -17.21
C GLN A 266 -9.99 -9.50 -15.85
N THR A 267 -8.79 -8.95 -15.82
CA THR A 267 -8.26 -8.21 -14.69
C THR A 267 -8.12 -6.75 -15.04
N GLN A 268 -8.37 -5.88 -14.08
CA GLN A 268 -8.23 -4.43 -14.23
C GLN A 268 -7.70 -3.84 -12.94
N ILE A 269 -6.83 -2.84 -13.06
CA ILE A 269 -6.36 -2.01 -11.97
C ILE A 269 -6.44 -0.58 -12.46
N GLN A 270 -7.31 0.22 -11.85
CA GLN A 270 -7.53 1.60 -12.24
C GLN A 270 -7.45 2.51 -11.03
N ALA A 271 -6.62 3.54 -11.13
CA ALA A 271 -6.56 4.65 -10.20
C ALA A 271 -7.24 5.88 -10.82
N THR A 272 -8.16 6.49 -10.11
CA THR A 272 -8.87 7.71 -10.52
C THR A 272 -8.65 8.78 -9.47
N MET A 273 -8.17 9.94 -9.89
CA MET A 273 -8.02 11.15 -9.10
C MET A 273 -8.73 12.28 -9.85
N THR A 274 -9.96 12.57 -9.48
CA THR A 274 -10.81 13.56 -10.19
C THR A 274 -10.26 14.98 -10.09
N LYS A 275 -9.41 15.25 -9.08
CA LYS A 275 -8.74 16.55 -8.89
C LYS A 275 -7.24 16.33 -8.64
N GLY A 276 -6.44 16.32 -9.70
CA GLY A 276 -4.99 16.26 -9.63
C GLY A 276 -4.36 17.64 -9.71
N ALA A 277 -4.00 18.25 -8.58
CA ALA A 277 -3.31 19.54 -8.58
C ALA A 277 -1.85 19.35 -8.97
N TYR A 278 -1.41 19.95 -10.06
CA TYR A 278 0.00 19.91 -10.44
C TYR A 278 0.81 20.84 -9.54
N THR A 279 1.80 20.29 -8.88
CA THR A 279 2.70 21.02 -7.97
C THR A 279 4.01 21.41 -8.63
N LEU A 280 4.37 20.70 -9.70
CA LEU A 280 5.55 20.97 -10.52
C LEU A 280 5.29 20.52 -11.96
N ALA A 281 5.81 21.26 -12.93
CA ALA A 281 5.93 20.80 -14.32
C ALA A 281 7.28 21.29 -14.88
N VAL A 282 8.13 20.35 -15.28
CA VAL A 282 9.48 20.62 -15.77
C VAL A 282 9.65 20.03 -17.16
N ILE A 283 10.16 20.84 -18.09
CA ILE A 283 10.56 20.39 -19.42
C ILE A 283 11.96 19.82 -19.34
N GLU A 284 12.11 18.55 -19.64
CA GLU A 284 13.38 17.82 -19.62
C GLU A 284 13.89 17.58 -21.03
N ARG A 285 15.18 17.83 -21.25
CA ARG A 285 15.87 17.72 -22.55
C ARG A 285 17.16 16.91 -22.49
N SER A 286 17.26 16.03 -21.49
CA SER A 286 18.45 15.18 -21.29
C SER A 286 18.55 14.03 -22.29
N LYS A 287 17.46 13.77 -23.04
CA LYS A 287 17.37 12.75 -24.08
C LYS A 287 17.31 13.39 -25.48
N ASP A 288 17.32 12.57 -26.51
CA ASP A 288 17.15 13.02 -27.89
C ASP A 288 15.73 13.56 -28.21
N PHE A 289 14.81 13.41 -27.25
CA PHE A 289 13.44 13.91 -27.31
C PHE A 289 13.10 14.69 -26.03
N VAL A 290 12.08 15.54 -26.14
CA VAL A 290 11.65 16.38 -25.03
C VAL A 290 10.58 15.64 -24.21
N GLU A 291 10.74 15.67 -22.90
CA GLU A 291 9.75 15.17 -21.95
C GLU A 291 9.23 16.31 -21.05
N VAL A 292 8.02 16.17 -20.57
CA VAL A 292 7.51 16.99 -19.46
C VAL A 292 7.28 16.08 -18.27
N ILE A 293 7.90 16.45 -17.15
CA ILE A 293 7.77 15.76 -15.87
C ILE A 293 6.81 16.57 -15.01
N VAL A 294 5.76 15.91 -14.54
CA VAL A 294 4.73 16.53 -13.71
C VAL A 294 4.70 15.84 -12.36
N ASP A 295 4.84 16.62 -11.28
CA ASP A 295 4.48 16.16 -9.94
C ASP A 295 3.08 16.66 -9.62
N PHE A 296 2.26 15.81 -9.00
CA PHE A 296 0.89 16.14 -8.65
C PHE A 296 0.55 15.74 -7.22
N ASN A 297 -0.43 16.43 -6.65
CA ASN A 297 -1.06 16.09 -5.38
C ASN A 297 -2.57 15.97 -5.62
N ALA A 298 -3.14 14.81 -5.29
CA ALA A 298 -4.57 14.58 -5.47
C ALA A 298 -5.37 15.22 -4.34
N GLN A 299 -6.40 15.97 -4.71
CA GLN A 299 -7.24 16.71 -3.77
C GLN A 299 -8.51 15.93 -3.43
N GLY A 300 -8.90 15.98 -2.16
CA GLY A 300 -10.13 15.35 -1.68
C GLY A 300 -11.37 15.89 -2.38
N ASN A 301 -12.21 14.96 -2.87
CA ASN A 301 -13.44 15.32 -3.58
C ASN A 301 -14.53 14.25 -3.32
N LEU A 302 -15.79 14.61 -3.62
CA LEU A 302 -16.95 13.73 -3.42
C LEU A 302 -17.08 12.66 -4.52
N THR A 303 -16.52 12.87 -5.71
CA THR A 303 -16.63 11.94 -6.84
C THR A 303 -15.80 10.68 -6.61
N ASP A 304 -14.64 10.83 -5.96
CA ASP A 304 -13.75 9.72 -5.62
C ASP A 304 -14.06 9.13 -4.23
N ALA A 305 -15.05 9.66 -3.53
CA ALA A 305 -15.50 9.14 -2.25
C ALA A 305 -16.06 7.71 -2.40
N GLY A 306 -15.94 6.92 -1.34
CA GLY A 306 -16.63 5.68 -1.18
C GLY A 306 -18.06 5.89 -0.68
N VAL A 307 -18.44 5.20 0.40
CA VAL A 307 -19.79 5.29 0.99
C VAL A 307 -20.07 6.69 1.57
N ALA A 308 -19.04 7.40 2.09
CA ALA A 308 -19.20 8.71 2.70
C ALA A 308 -17.96 9.60 2.59
N GLY A 309 -18.15 10.90 2.75
CA GLY A 309 -17.10 11.90 2.92
C GLY A 309 -16.36 12.26 1.63
N TYR A 310 -15.06 12.45 1.74
CA TYR A 310 -14.17 12.86 0.65
C TYR A 310 -13.05 11.86 0.50
N SER A 311 -12.64 11.58 -0.74
CA SER A 311 -11.41 10.83 -1.02
C SER A 311 -10.57 11.55 -2.07
N PRO A 312 -9.24 11.55 -1.95
CA PRO A 312 -8.38 12.10 -3.01
C PRO A 312 -8.22 11.14 -4.18
N ILE A 313 -8.45 9.84 -3.97
CA ILE A 313 -8.27 8.79 -4.96
C ILE A 313 -9.33 7.71 -4.79
N LYS A 314 -9.71 7.12 -5.92
CA LYS A 314 -10.55 5.92 -5.98
C LYS A 314 -9.85 4.88 -6.85
N TRP A 315 -9.76 3.66 -6.34
CA TRP A 315 -9.30 2.52 -7.11
C TRP A 315 -10.46 1.63 -7.54
N VAL A 316 -10.37 1.12 -8.74
CA VAL A 316 -11.24 0.06 -9.25
C VAL A 316 -10.36 -1.12 -9.64
N VAL A 317 -10.57 -2.26 -9.00
CA VAL A 317 -9.84 -3.49 -9.29
C VAL A 317 -10.85 -4.56 -9.70
N LYS A 318 -10.61 -5.18 -10.87
CA LYS A 318 -11.43 -6.33 -11.31
C LYS A 318 -10.61 -7.60 -11.22
N ASN A 319 -11.20 -8.61 -10.62
CA ASN A 319 -10.59 -9.94 -10.46
C ASN A 319 -11.63 -11.01 -10.11
N ALA A 320 -11.17 -12.18 -9.68
CA ALA A 320 -12.03 -13.31 -9.28
C ALA A 320 -12.35 -13.34 -7.76
N VAL A 321 -11.85 -12.40 -6.97
CA VAL A 321 -12.10 -12.36 -5.51
C VAL A 321 -13.55 -11.92 -5.27
N THR A 322 -14.27 -12.70 -4.48
CA THR A 322 -15.73 -12.53 -4.30
C THR A 322 -16.08 -11.69 -3.06
N THR A 323 -15.15 -11.48 -2.17
CA THR A 323 -15.37 -10.87 -0.84
C THR A 323 -14.51 -9.66 -0.61
N SER A 324 -15.02 -8.69 0.14
CA SER A 324 -14.26 -7.53 0.58
C SER A 324 -13.08 -7.95 1.46
N VAL A 325 -11.96 -7.29 1.25
CA VAL A 325 -10.73 -7.45 2.04
C VAL A 325 -10.50 -6.30 3.03
N ALA A 326 -11.36 -5.25 3.02
CA ALA A 326 -11.29 -4.07 3.92
C ALA A 326 -12.06 -4.28 5.23
#